data_56d288cfaf5384f6c2b428f2e1d60f7e
#
_entry.id   56d288cfaf5384f6c2b428f2e1d60f7e
#
_cell.length_a   1.000
_cell.length_b   1.000
_cell.length_c   1.000
_cell.angle_alpha   90.00
_cell.angle_beta   90.00
_cell.angle_gamma   90.00
#
_symmetry.space_group_name_H-M   'P 1'
#
loop_
_entity.id
_entity.type
_entity.pdbx_description
1 polymer ?
#
loop_
_entity_poly.entity_id
_entity_poly.type
_entity_poly.pdbx_seq_one_letter_code
_entity_poly.pdbx_strand_id
1 'polypeptide(L)'
;MTTRREFLVKSSLFSVAAALPISLFAAKKSYSLGYSSITWSGQDEKAIQDIASLGFKGIQLRANTFAKYGESPASLKALIDQSGLQLCMFSSGSVEIDPAKVDASIAQHVKHATFVKALGGTSIQLTNSLRKKGVKPEEKDLIRLAEVMNEIGAQTKKLGIQATYHNHMDQFGETPEEVDLLVQHMDPSKIKLLLDVAHYFQGGGNPADAVLKYQKVLHSLHVKDVRQTEPRYRFVELGQGKVNLEEVFANLDKIKFKGFAIVELDAVPDPGKTPLSCAQTSKQFLKDTIQYPFS
;
A
#
# COMPACT_ATOMS: atom_id res chain seq x y z
N MET A 1 -26.15 -71.36 13.57
CA MET A 1 -25.34 -70.78 14.70
C MET A 1 -23.99 -70.41 14.10
N THR A 2 -23.78 -69.15 13.84
CA THR A 2 -22.51 -68.63 13.32
C THR A 2 -21.52 -68.52 14.47
N THR A 3 -20.34 -69.11 14.27
CA THR A 3 -19.31 -69.17 15.32
C THR A 3 -18.63 -67.81 15.54
N ARG A 4 -18.18 -67.56 16.76
CA ARG A 4 -17.45 -66.33 17.14
C ARG A 4 -16.27 -65.99 16.22
N ARG A 5 -15.76 -66.97 15.48
CA ARG A 5 -14.62 -66.84 14.58
C ARG A 5 -15.00 -66.17 13.24
N GLU A 6 -16.23 -66.38 12.77
CA GLU A 6 -16.71 -65.76 11.54
C GLU A 6 -17.13 -64.29 11.74
N PHE A 7 -17.49 -63.91 12.96
CA PHE A 7 -17.79 -62.53 13.30
C PHE A 7 -16.54 -61.65 13.33
N LEU A 8 -15.40 -62.18 13.75
CA LEU A 8 -14.12 -61.43 13.85
C LEU A 8 -13.44 -61.28 12.50
N VAL A 9 -13.73 -62.13 11.48
CA VAL A 9 -13.14 -61.97 10.15
C VAL A 9 -13.94 -60.99 9.29
N LYS A 10 -15.19 -60.69 9.60
CA LYS A 10 -16.01 -59.69 8.88
C LYS A 10 -15.91 -58.26 9.43
N SER A 11 -15.24 -58.05 10.57
CA SER A 11 -15.09 -56.73 11.21
C SER A 11 -13.75 -56.05 10.94
N SER A 12 -12.89 -56.61 10.05
CA SER A 12 -11.57 -56.04 9.72
C SER A 12 -11.48 -55.40 8.35
N LEU A 13 -12.61 -55.00 7.75
CA LEU A 13 -12.64 -54.01 6.70
C LEU A 13 -12.60 -52.62 7.33
N PHE A 14 -11.49 -52.31 8.01
CA PHE A 14 -11.14 -50.95 8.31
C PHE A 14 -10.94 -50.26 6.98
N SER A 15 -11.86 -49.36 6.66
CA SER A 15 -11.69 -48.34 5.66
C SER A 15 -10.43 -47.55 6.02
N VAL A 16 -9.32 -47.87 5.35
CA VAL A 16 -8.22 -46.91 5.24
C VAL A 16 -8.79 -45.75 4.41
N ALA A 17 -9.39 -44.78 5.09
CA ALA A 17 -9.60 -43.49 4.51
C ALA A 17 -8.19 -42.98 4.18
N ALA A 18 -7.76 -43.15 2.93
CA ALA A 18 -6.61 -42.44 2.42
C ALA A 18 -6.88 -40.96 2.67
N ALA A 19 -6.24 -40.43 3.70
CA ALA A 19 -6.13 -39.00 3.86
C ALA A 19 -5.33 -38.52 2.64
N LEU A 20 -6.05 -38.21 1.56
CA LEU A 20 -5.47 -37.43 0.49
C LEU A 20 -4.89 -36.18 1.14
N PRO A 21 -3.63 -35.86 0.92
CA PRO A 21 -3.11 -34.59 1.37
C PRO A 21 -4.02 -33.55 0.72
N ILE A 22 -4.83 -32.88 1.54
CA ILE A 22 -5.46 -31.63 1.12
C ILE A 22 -4.26 -30.73 0.88
N SER A 23 -3.78 -30.70 -0.37
CA SER A 23 -2.89 -29.64 -0.79
C SER A 23 -3.73 -28.38 -0.63
N LEU A 24 -3.53 -27.67 0.49
CA LEU A 24 -4.00 -26.32 0.65
C LEU A 24 -3.28 -25.51 -0.44
N PHE A 25 -3.84 -25.53 -1.64
CA PHE A 25 -3.53 -24.49 -2.61
C PHE A 25 -3.96 -23.19 -1.94
N ALA A 26 -2.99 -22.44 -1.46
CA ALA A 26 -3.26 -21.09 -0.95
C ALA A 26 -4.11 -20.40 -2.01
N ALA A 27 -5.33 -20.02 -1.64
CA ALA A 27 -6.27 -19.40 -2.58
C ALA A 27 -5.58 -18.20 -3.22
N LYS A 28 -5.63 -18.11 -4.54
CA LYS A 28 -5.00 -17.00 -5.28
C LYS A 28 -5.56 -15.69 -4.74
N LYS A 29 -4.71 -14.86 -4.15
CA LYS A 29 -5.11 -13.54 -3.67
C LYS A 29 -5.57 -12.68 -4.84
N SER A 30 -6.60 -11.86 -4.63
CA SER A 30 -7.15 -10.98 -5.67
C SER A 30 -6.36 -9.67 -5.83
N TYR A 31 -5.44 -9.38 -4.90
CA TYR A 31 -4.56 -8.22 -4.92
C TYR A 31 -3.12 -8.63 -5.17
N SER A 32 -2.30 -7.65 -5.57
CA SER A 32 -0.87 -7.82 -5.75
C SER A 32 -0.09 -7.12 -4.65
N LEU A 33 1.12 -7.62 -4.36
CA LEU A 33 2.04 -6.95 -3.44
C LEU A 33 3.03 -6.08 -4.20
N GLY A 34 3.20 -4.84 -3.73
CA GLY A 34 4.25 -3.92 -4.12
C GLY A 34 5.16 -3.58 -2.94
N TYR A 35 6.23 -2.85 -3.22
CA TYR A 35 7.12 -2.30 -2.20
C TYR A 35 7.52 -0.86 -2.57
N SER A 36 7.58 0.03 -1.58
CA SER A 36 8.00 1.42 -1.75
C SER A 36 9.53 1.55 -1.70
N SER A 37 10.11 2.27 -2.65
CA SER A 37 11.56 2.53 -2.71
C SER A 37 12.08 3.48 -1.63
N ILE A 38 11.21 4.01 -0.78
CA ILE A 38 11.56 5.04 0.21
C ILE A 38 12.70 4.61 1.13
N THR A 39 12.72 3.34 1.55
CA THR A 39 13.75 2.79 2.44
C THR A 39 15.16 2.86 1.85
N TRP A 40 15.29 2.86 0.51
CA TRP A 40 16.57 2.95 -0.21
C TRP A 40 17.09 4.38 -0.38
N SER A 41 16.38 5.38 0.17
CA SER A 41 16.84 6.77 0.23
C SER A 41 17.32 7.35 -1.11
N GLY A 42 16.57 7.08 -2.20
CA GLY A 42 16.85 7.60 -3.55
C GLY A 42 17.79 6.72 -4.40
N GLN A 43 18.21 5.55 -3.90
CA GLN A 43 18.93 4.55 -4.70
C GLN A 43 17.92 3.71 -5.49
N ASP A 44 17.19 4.35 -6.43
CA ASP A 44 16.05 3.75 -7.11
C ASP A 44 16.42 2.48 -7.91
N GLU A 45 17.57 2.46 -8.59
CA GLU A 45 18.02 1.29 -9.36
C GLU A 45 18.27 0.08 -8.44
N LYS A 46 18.87 0.33 -7.28
CA LYS A 46 19.08 -0.73 -6.29
C LYS A 46 17.75 -1.19 -5.69
N ALA A 47 16.84 -0.28 -5.41
CA ALA A 47 15.49 -0.63 -4.93
C ALA A 47 14.76 -1.53 -5.93
N ILE A 48 14.83 -1.21 -7.24
CA ILE A 48 14.23 -2.01 -8.31
C ILE A 48 14.80 -3.44 -8.29
N GLN A 49 16.12 -3.58 -8.24
CA GLN A 49 16.79 -4.89 -8.21
C GLN A 49 16.43 -5.71 -6.96
N ASP A 50 16.54 -5.10 -5.79
CA ASP A 50 16.30 -5.75 -4.50
C ASP A 50 14.84 -6.20 -4.39
N ILE A 51 13.87 -5.33 -4.72
CA ILE A 51 12.43 -5.62 -4.64
C ILE A 51 12.04 -6.73 -5.63
N ALA A 52 12.58 -6.68 -6.87
CA ALA A 52 12.34 -7.73 -7.87
C ALA A 52 12.88 -9.09 -7.39
N SER A 53 14.08 -9.12 -6.81
CA SER A 53 14.73 -10.34 -6.31
C SER A 53 13.90 -11.02 -5.21
N LEU A 54 13.10 -10.25 -4.50
CA LEU A 54 12.19 -10.75 -3.46
C LEU A 54 10.84 -11.26 -4.00
N GLY A 55 10.57 -11.12 -5.31
CA GLY A 55 9.35 -11.61 -5.95
C GLY A 55 8.11 -10.73 -5.74
N PHE A 56 8.28 -9.48 -5.29
CA PHE A 56 7.20 -8.49 -5.35
C PHE A 56 6.81 -8.23 -6.81
N LYS A 57 5.56 -7.80 -7.03
CA LYS A 57 5.03 -7.56 -8.40
C LYS A 57 5.00 -6.08 -8.75
N GLY A 58 5.06 -5.20 -7.77
CA GLY A 58 5.01 -3.76 -7.97
C GLY A 58 6.11 -3.02 -7.22
N ILE A 59 6.46 -1.86 -7.76
CA ILE A 59 7.31 -0.88 -7.09
C ILE A 59 6.60 0.46 -7.01
N GLN A 60 6.76 1.13 -5.88
CA GLN A 60 6.43 2.54 -5.76
C GLN A 60 7.72 3.37 -5.80
N LEU A 61 7.75 4.36 -6.70
CA LEU A 61 8.81 5.36 -6.78
C LEU A 61 8.32 6.71 -6.25
N ARG A 62 9.22 7.68 -6.12
CA ARG A 62 8.96 8.97 -5.46
C ARG A 62 9.35 10.15 -6.33
N ALA A 63 8.91 11.36 -5.95
CA ALA A 63 9.16 12.59 -6.69
C ALA A 63 10.66 12.90 -6.93
N ASN A 64 11.57 12.46 -6.05
CA ASN A 64 13.01 12.58 -6.29
C ASN A 64 13.49 11.81 -7.53
N THR A 65 12.84 10.70 -7.88
CA THR A 65 13.11 9.95 -9.13
C THR A 65 12.84 10.81 -10.36
N PHE A 66 11.81 11.68 -10.29
CA PHE A 66 11.51 12.62 -11.39
C PHE A 66 12.66 13.62 -11.60
N ALA A 67 13.32 14.08 -10.55
CA ALA A 67 14.45 15.00 -10.69
C ALA A 67 15.62 14.37 -11.49
N LYS A 68 15.78 13.04 -11.39
CA LYS A 68 16.85 12.31 -12.10
C LYS A 68 16.45 11.86 -13.50
N TYR A 69 15.21 11.45 -13.70
CA TYR A 69 14.76 10.76 -14.93
C TYR A 69 13.67 11.51 -15.72
N GLY A 70 13.21 12.66 -15.21
CA GLY A 70 12.09 13.38 -15.80
C GLY A 70 12.29 13.79 -17.26
N GLU A 71 13.53 14.15 -17.62
CA GLU A 71 13.91 14.52 -19.00
C GLU A 71 14.18 13.30 -19.89
N SER A 72 14.48 12.14 -19.30
CA SER A 72 14.81 10.92 -20.04
C SER A 72 14.27 9.67 -19.34
N PRO A 73 12.95 9.44 -19.36
CA PRO A 73 12.32 8.34 -18.63
C PRO A 73 12.63 6.95 -19.22
N ALA A 74 13.11 6.88 -20.46
CA ALA A 74 13.30 5.62 -21.18
C ALA A 74 14.28 4.66 -20.48
N SER A 75 15.36 5.18 -19.88
CA SER A 75 16.34 4.36 -19.16
C SER A 75 15.75 3.73 -17.89
N LEU A 76 14.98 4.50 -17.12
CA LEU A 76 14.30 4.00 -15.95
C LEU A 76 13.20 3.00 -16.32
N LYS A 77 12.45 3.28 -17.41
CA LYS A 77 11.45 2.34 -17.92
C LYS A 77 12.07 1.01 -18.28
N ALA A 78 13.21 1.01 -18.97
CA ALA A 78 13.92 -0.22 -19.32
C ALA A 78 14.35 -1.03 -18.08
N LEU A 79 14.80 -0.37 -17.01
CA LEU A 79 15.13 -1.05 -15.74
C LEU A 79 13.90 -1.70 -15.08
N ILE A 80 12.78 -0.98 -15.06
CA ILE A 80 11.51 -1.51 -14.51
C ILE A 80 11.04 -2.71 -15.35
N ASP A 81 11.02 -2.58 -16.68
CA ASP A 81 10.60 -3.65 -17.58
C ASP A 81 11.47 -4.92 -17.43
N GLN A 82 12.81 -4.73 -17.40
CA GLN A 82 13.77 -5.84 -17.23
C GLN A 82 13.64 -6.55 -15.88
N SER A 83 13.24 -5.81 -14.85
CA SER A 83 13.02 -6.38 -13.50
C SER A 83 11.72 -7.19 -13.38
N GLY A 84 10.81 -7.08 -14.34
CA GLY A 84 9.48 -7.67 -14.29
C GLY A 84 8.53 -7.00 -13.27
N LEU A 85 8.90 -5.85 -12.71
CA LEU A 85 8.07 -5.08 -11.81
C LEU A 85 7.10 -4.19 -12.60
N GLN A 86 5.97 -3.88 -11.98
CA GLN A 86 5.05 -2.83 -12.42
C GLN A 86 5.26 -1.59 -11.57
N LEU A 87 5.36 -0.40 -12.19
CA LEU A 87 5.25 0.86 -11.44
C LEU A 87 3.81 1.00 -10.94
N CYS A 88 3.56 0.52 -9.73
CA CYS A 88 2.21 0.44 -9.16
C CYS A 88 1.74 1.75 -8.52
N MET A 89 2.69 2.60 -8.11
CA MET A 89 2.41 3.90 -7.50
C MET A 89 3.60 4.83 -7.67
N PHE A 90 3.33 6.13 -7.78
CA PHE A 90 4.34 7.17 -7.73
C PHE A 90 3.96 8.23 -6.69
N SER A 91 4.79 8.44 -5.67
CA SER A 91 4.56 9.46 -4.66
C SER A 91 4.87 10.83 -5.25
N SER A 92 3.82 11.57 -5.59
CA SER A 92 3.89 12.84 -6.32
C SER A 92 4.16 14.05 -5.43
N GLY A 93 4.03 13.90 -4.10
CA GLY A 93 4.31 14.95 -3.13
C GLY A 93 3.08 15.70 -2.64
N SER A 94 3.32 16.87 -2.05
CA SER A 94 2.31 17.64 -1.35
C SER A 94 1.41 18.47 -2.27
N VAL A 95 0.13 18.49 -1.94
CA VAL A 95 -0.88 19.36 -2.52
C VAL A 95 -0.93 20.66 -1.72
N GLU A 96 -1.00 21.78 -2.41
CA GLU A 96 -1.20 23.12 -1.86
C GLU A 96 -2.65 23.56 -2.01
N ILE A 97 -3.17 24.28 -1.01
CA ILE A 97 -4.53 24.84 -1.05
C ILE A 97 -4.55 26.39 -1.10
N ASP A 98 -3.40 27.01 -0.89
CA ASP A 98 -3.23 28.46 -1.00
C ASP A 98 -3.57 28.90 -2.42
N PRO A 99 -4.52 29.85 -2.62
CA PRO A 99 -4.89 30.34 -3.96
C PRO A 99 -3.71 30.82 -4.82
N ALA A 100 -2.65 31.34 -4.19
CA ALA A 100 -1.46 31.78 -4.90
C ALA A 100 -0.56 30.64 -5.40
N LYS A 101 -0.75 29.41 -4.89
CA LYS A 101 0.12 28.25 -5.16
C LYS A 101 -0.61 27.07 -5.80
N VAL A 102 -1.93 27.05 -5.73
CA VAL A 102 -2.73 25.89 -6.13
C VAL A 102 -2.52 25.51 -7.60
N ASP A 103 -2.47 26.49 -8.51
CA ASP A 103 -2.30 26.20 -9.93
C ASP A 103 -0.93 25.60 -10.24
N ALA A 104 0.13 26.08 -9.59
CA ALA A 104 1.47 25.51 -9.70
C ALA A 104 1.53 24.09 -9.13
N SER A 105 0.84 23.84 -8.02
CA SER A 105 0.72 22.51 -7.41
C SER A 105 0.02 21.54 -8.36
N ILE A 106 -1.12 21.91 -8.92
CA ILE A 106 -1.86 21.10 -9.91
C ILE A 106 -0.97 20.78 -11.11
N ALA A 107 -0.33 21.79 -11.69
CA ALA A 107 0.56 21.63 -12.85
C ALA A 107 1.71 20.65 -12.56
N GLN A 108 2.30 20.69 -11.37
CA GLN A 108 3.35 19.76 -10.97
C GLN A 108 2.86 18.31 -10.91
N HIS A 109 1.68 18.06 -10.31
CA HIS A 109 1.12 16.73 -10.25
C HIS A 109 0.75 16.17 -11.63
N VAL A 110 0.27 17.03 -12.54
CA VAL A 110 0.03 16.67 -13.95
C VAL A 110 1.34 16.33 -14.67
N LYS A 111 2.42 17.07 -14.40
CA LYS A 111 3.76 16.77 -14.94
C LYS A 111 4.28 15.41 -14.45
N HIS A 112 4.11 15.11 -13.16
CA HIS A 112 4.43 13.79 -12.59
C HIS A 112 3.55 12.68 -13.20
N ALA A 113 2.27 12.92 -13.42
CA ALA A 113 1.39 11.95 -14.08
C ALA A 113 1.83 11.65 -15.52
N THR A 114 2.30 12.66 -16.26
CA THR A 114 2.88 12.47 -17.60
C THR A 114 4.13 11.59 -17.55
N PHE A 115 4.99 11.80 -16.58
CA PHE A 115 6.18 10.97 -16.35
C PHE A 115 5.79 9.52 -15.99
N VAL A 116 4.84 9.34 -15.09
CA VAL A 116 4.31 8.00 -14.71
C VAL A 116 3.77 7.27 -15.93
N LYS A 117 3.02 7.95 -16.79
CA LYS A 117 2.53 7.39 -18.06
C LYS A 117 3.67 6.94 -18.97
N ALA A 118 4.72 7.75 -19.09
CA ALA A 118 5.90 7.39 -19.88
C ALA A 118 6.63 6.15 -19.36
N LEU A 119 6.57 5.90 -18.03
CA LEU A 119 7.12 4.70 -17.39
C LEU A 119 6.18 3.49 -17.47
N GLY A 120 4.96 3.62 -18.00
CA GLY A 120 3.95 2.55 -18.01
C GLY A 120 3.22 2.35 -16.68
N GLY A 121 3.37 3.29 -15.73
CA GLY A 121 2.61 3.31 -14.48
C GLY A 121 1.19 3.82 -14.65
N THR A 122 0.35 3.61 -13.62
CA THR A 122 -1.09 3.91 -13.70
C THR A 122 -1.61 4.83 -12.62
N SER A 123 -0.80 5.13 -11.60
CA SER A 123 -1.30 5.83 -10.41
C SER A 123 -0.26 6.77 -9.77
N ILE A 124 -0.75 7.89 -9.25
CA ILE A 124 0.03 8.81 -8.41
C ILE A 124 -0.60 8.93 -7.03
N GLN A 125 0.24 9.13 -6.03
CA GLN A 125 -0.12 9.39 -4.65
C GLN A 125 0.06 10.87 -4.33
N LEU A 126 -0.94 11.46 -3.68
CA LEU A 126 -0.97 12.82 -3.19
C LEU A 126 -0.92 12.83 -1.66
N THR A 127 -0.05 13.66 -1.10
CA THR A 127 0.03 13.99 0.32
C THR A 127 -0.25 15.47 0.52
N ASN A 128 -0.09 15.98 1.73
CA ASN A 128 -0.10 17.41 1.99
C ASN A 128 0.83 17.73 3.16
N SER A 129 1.25 19.00 3.29
CA SER A 129 2.09 19.47 4.39
C SER A 129 1.43 20.70 5.07
N LEU A 130 0.09 20.65 5.17
CA LEU A 130 -0.71 21.82 5.54
C LEU A 130 -0.91 21.94 7.06
N ARG A 131 -0.78 20.82 7.81
CA ARG A 131 -1.00 20.82 9.26
C ARG A 131 0.08 21.61 9.98
N LYS A 132 -0.36 22.51 10.84
CA LYS A 132 0.49 23.16 11.84
C LYS A 132 0.49 22.31 13.12
N LYS A 133 1.67 22.10 13.70
CA LYS A 133 1.83 21.29 14.91
C LYS A 133 0.91 21.79 16.03
N GLY A 134 0.13 20.89 16.62
CA GLY A 134 -0.80 21.18 17.71
C GLY A 134 -2.05 21.98 17.32
N VAL A 135 -2.28 22.20 16.01
CA VAL A 135 -3.46 22.90 15.51
C VAL A 135 -4.36 21.92 14.76
N LYS A 136 -5.62 21.83 15.18
CA LYS A 136 -6.63 21.08 14.43
C LYS A 136 -6.95 21.86 13.15
N PRO A 137 -7.02 21.22 11.99
CA PRO A 137 -7.44 21.87 10.75
C PRO A 137 -8.89 22.35 10.85
N GLU A 138 -9.20 23.45 10.20
CA GLU A 138 -10.58 23.87 10.02
C GLU A 138 -11.25 23.01 8.96
N GLU A 139 -12.55 22.74 9.12
CA GLU A 139 -13.33 21.95 8.18
C GLU A 139 -13.25 22.50 6.75
N LYS A 140 -13.33 23.81 6.59
CA LYS A 140 -13.20 24.47 5.28
C LYS A 140 -11.88 24.17 4.56
N ASP A 141 -10.78 23.97 5.32
CA ASP A 141 -9.47 23.70 4.74
C ASP A 141 -9.37 22.25 4.27
N LEU A 142 -9.99 21.30 5.00
CA LEU A 142 -10.12 19.90 4.58
C LEU A 142 -11.00 19.78 3.31
N ILE A 143 -12.12 20.49 3.28
CA ILE A 143 -12.99 20.56 2.08
C ILE A 143 -12.20 21.13 0.90
N ARG A 144 -11.47 22.23 1.10
CA ARG A 144 -10.64 22.83 0.06
C ARG A 144 -9.57 21.89 -0.45
N LEU A 145 -8.93 21.12 0.43
CA LEU A 145 -7.97 20.09 0.02
C LEU A 145 -8.62 19.03 -0.88
N ALA A 146 -9.80 18.55 -0.51
CA ALA A 146 -10.54 17.58 -1.33
C ALA A 146 -10.91 18.14 -2.72
N GLU A 147 -11.34 19.41 -2.79
CA GLU A 147 -11.62 20.09 -4.07
C GLU A 147 -10.39 20.16 -4.97
N VAL A 148 -9.24 20.58 -4.44
CA VAL A 148 -7.99 20.65 -5.20
C VAL A 148 -7.55 19.26 -5.66
N MET A 149 -7.66 18.25 -4.80
CA MET A 149 -7.37 16.87 -5.17
C MET A 149 -8.32 16.34 -6.26
N ASN A 150 -9.60 16.73 -6.24
CA ASN A 150 -10.56 16.41 -7.31
C ASN A 150 -10.13 17.03 -8.65
N GLU A 151 -9.62 18.28 -8.64
CA GLU A 151 -9.12 18.94 -9.84
C GLU A 151 -7.88 18.23 -10.39
N ILE A 152 -6.89 17.92 -9.53
CA ILE A 152 -5.72 17.11 -9.91
C ILE A 152 -6.18 15.79 -10.53
N GLY A 153 -7.11 15.09 -9.87
CA GLY A 153 -7.65 13.83 -10.35
C GLY A 153 -8.34 13.93 -11.69
N ALA A 154 -9.11 15.01 -11.92
CA ALA A 154 -9.75 15.27 -13.21
C ALA A 154 -8.73 15.47 -14.34
N GLN A 155 -7.62 16.16 -14.06
CA GLN A 155 -6.58 16.40 -15.07
C GLN A 155 -5.72 15.16 -15.32
N THR A 156 -5.29 14.45 -14.28
CA THR A 156 -4.47 13.24 -14.44
C THR A 156 -5.23 12.09 -15.09
N LYS A 157 -6.55 12.01 -14.86
CA LYS A 157 -7.42 11.03 -15.53
C LYS A 157 -7.43 11.18 -17.06
N LYS A 158 -7.29 12.40 -17.60
CA LYS A 158 -7.17 12.63 -19.05
C LYS A 158 -5.90 11.97 -19.64
N LEU A 159 -4.89 11.75 -18.78
CA LEU A 159 -3.66 11.03 -19.14
C LEU A 159 -3.77 9.51 -18.93
N GLY A 160 -4.88 9.03 -18.38
CA GLY A 160 -5.06 7.63 -17.97
C GLY A 160 -4.42 7.30 -16.62
N ILE A 161 -4.11 8.31 -15.79
CA ILE A 161 -3.44 8.14 -14.49
C ILE A 161 -4.43 8.42 -13.35
N GLN A 162 -4.58 7.45 -12.45
CA GLN A 162 -5.40 7.59 -11.26
C GLN A 162 -4.65 8.36 -10.18
N ALA A 163 -5.20 9.48 -9.74
CA ALA A 163 -4.73 10.16 -8.53
C ALA A 163 -5.33 9.50 -7.28
N THR A 164 -4.52 9.37 -6.23
CA THR A 164 -4.93 8.84 -4.94
C THR A 164 -4.55 9.78 -3.81
N TYR A 165 -5.44 9.97 -2.86
CA TYR A 165 -5.16 10.63 -1.60
C TYR A 165 -4.56 9.63 -0.60
N HIS A 166 -3.51 10.02 0.11
CA HIS A 166 -2.84 9.24 1.13
C HIS A 166 -2.97 9.93 2.50
N ASN A 167 -3.61 9.26 3.46
CA ASN A 167 -3.72 9.73 4.84
C ASN A 167 -2.38 9.62 5.57
N HIS A 168 -1.99 10.64 6.32
CA HIS A 168 -0.67 10.69 6.95
C HIS A 168 -0.70 11.45 8.28
N MET A 169 0.09 10.96 9.26
CA MET A 169 0.37 11.69 10.50
C MET A 169 0.97 13.06 10.21
N ASP A 170 0.67 14.03 11.05
CA ASP A 170 1.15 15.41 10.93
C ASP A 170 0.70 16.12 9.63
N GLN A 171 -0.35 15.61 8.96
CA GLN A 171 -0.96 16.19 7.76
C GLN A 171 -2.48 16.35 7.94
N PHE A 172 -3.15 17.07 7.06
CA PHE A 172 -4.61 17.04 7.01
C PHE A 172 -5.08 15.63 6.63
N GLY A 173 -6.04 15.09 7.39
CA GLY A 173 -6.44 13.68 7.32
C GLY A 173 -5.61 12.77 8.23
N GLU A 174 -5.16 13.29 9.37
CA GLU A 174 -4.48 12.53 10.40
C GLU A 174 -5.43 11.62 11.17
N THR A 175 -6.59 12.15 11.59
CA THR A 175 -7.57 11.37 12.37
C THR A 175 -8.62 10.72 11.49
N PRO A 176 -9.31 9.66 11.98
CA PRO A 176 -10.42 9.03 11.26
C PRO A 176 -11.51 10.00 10.81
N GLU A 177 -11.85 10.99 11.64
CA GLU A 177 -12.87 11.99 11.35
C GLU A 177 -12.43 12.92 10.21
N GLU A 178 -11.16 13.29 10.18
CA GLU A 178 -10.60 14.10 9.09
C GLU A 178 -10.55 13.32 7.78
N VAL A 179 -10.19 12.02 7.83
CA VAL A 179 -10.22 11.13 6.66
C VAL A 179 -11.65 10.98 6.15
N ASP A 180 -12.63 10.82 7.05
CA ASP A 180 -14.05 10.75 6.69
C ASP A 180 -14.49 12.01 5.94
N LEU A 181 -14.16 13.16 6.46
CA LEU A 181 -14.54 14.44 5.84
C LEU A 181 -13.90 14.59 4.45
N LEU A 182 -12.61 14.28 4.32
CA LEU A 182 -11.93 14.29 3.02
C LEU A 182 -12.59 13.33 2.03
N VAL A 183 -12.85 12.08 2.44
CA VAL A 183 -13.49 11.06 1.59
C VAL A 183 -14.90 11.47 1.18
N GLN A 184 -15.65 12.13 2.08
CA GLN A 184 -16.99 12.63 1.78
C GLN A 184 -16.98 13.68 0.67
N HIS A 185 -15.96 14.52 0.60
CA HIS A 185 -15.82 15.59 -0.39
C HIS A 185 -14.98 15.21 -1.61
N MET A 186 -14.38 14.00 -1.62
CA MET A 186 -13.71 13.43 -2.79
C MET A 186 -14.75 12.92 -3.81
N ASP A 187 -14.55 13.24 -5.08
CA ASP A 187 -15.27 12.63 -6.19
C ASP A 187 -14.58 11.29 -6.56
N PRO A 188 -15.19 10.13 -6.26
CA PRO A 188 -14.55 8.84 -6.50
C PRO A 188 -14.33 8.51 -7.98
N SER A 189 -14.89 9.29 -8.88
CA SER A 189 -14.60 9.19 -10.32
C SER A 189 -13.29 9.86 -10.71
N LYS A 190 -12.73 10.72 -9.86
CA LYS A 190 -11.52 11.53 -10.11
C LYS A 190 -10.38 11.11 -9.21
N ILE A 191 -10.64 10.99 -7.90
CA ILE A 191 -9.64 10.64 -6.89
C ILE A 191 -10.10 9.45 -6.07
N LYS A 192 -9.18 8.61 -5.68
CA LYS A 192 -9.39 7.42 -4.83
C LYS A 192 -8.57 7.52 -3.55
N LEU A 193 -8.79 6.61 -2.62
CA LEU A 193 -8.03 6.51 -1.37
C LEU A 193 -6.87 5.50 -1.54
N LEU A 194 -5.68 5.92 -1.16
CA LEU A 194 -4.58 5.07 -0.73
C LEU A 194 -4.57 5.10 0.79
N LEU A 195 -5.05 4.01 1.41
CA LEU A 195 -5.11 3.91 2.87
C LEU A 195 -3.75 3.48 3.43
N ASP A 196 -3.09 4.35 4.20
CA ASP A 196 -1.94 3.94 5.02
C ASP A 196 -2.43 3.43 6.37
N VAL A 197 -2.20 2.15 6.62
CA VAL A 197 -2.71 1.46 7.80
C VAL A 197 -2.02 1.89 9.08
N ALA A 198 -0.72 2.22 9.03
CA ALA A 198 0.02 2.64 10.21
C ALA A 198 -0.26 4.09 10.59
N HIS A 199 -0.35 4.99 9.61
CA HIS A 199 -0.75 6.37 9.87
C HIS A 199 -2.20 6.46 10.37
N TYR A 200 -3.11 5.64 9.83
CA TYR A 200 -4.48 5.57 10.32
C TYR A 200 -4.56 5.04 11.77
N PHE A 201 -3.74 4.03 12.10
CA PHE A 201 -3.60 3.52 13.46
C PHE A 201 -3.05 4.58 14.43
N GLN A 202 -2.01 5.32 14.01
CA GLN A 202 -1.44 6.41 14.80
C GLN A 202 -2.44 7.55 15.03
N GLY A 203 -3.32 7.81 14.05
CA GLY A 203 -4.41 8.79 14.17
C GLY A 203 -5.57 8.35 15.07
N GLY A 204 -5.47 7.15 15.69
CA GLY A 204 -6.47 6.61 16.61
C GLY A 204 -7.54 5.72 15.96
N GLY A 205 -7.43 5.43 14.67
CA GLY A 205 -8.36 4.56 13.96
C GLY A 205 -8.00 3.07 14.00
N ASN A 206 -8.97 2.22 13.68
CA ASN A 206 -8.74 0.80 13.40
C ASN A 206 -8.56 0.61 11.88
N PRO A 207 -7.36 0.26 11.38
CA PRO A 207 -7.11 0.12 9.95
C PRO A 207 -7.90 -1.02 9.29
N ALA A 208 -8.18 -2.09 10.03
CA ALA A 208 -8.96 -3.22 9.52
C ALA A 208 -10.42 -2.81 9.25
N ASP A 209 -11.03 -2.04 10.15
CA ASP A 209 -12.36 -1.48 9.96
C ASP A 209 -12.36 -0.46 8.81
N ALA A 210 -11.30 0.33 8.67
CA ALA A 210 -11.14 1.31 7.59
C ALA A 210 -11.15 0.65 6.20
N VAL A 211 -10.55 -0.54 6.04
CA VAL A 211 -10.61 -1.31 4.79
C VAL A 211 -12.07 -1.59 4.39
N LEU A 212 -12.90 -2.01 5.34
CA LEU A 212 -14.32 -2.28 5.08
C LEU A 212 -15.10 -0.98 4.82
N LYS A 213 -14.83 0.04 5.62
CA LYS A 213 -15.50 1.34 5.55
C LYS A 213 -15.29 2.03 4.21
N TYR A 214 -14.05 2.08 3.75
CA TYR A 214 -13.67 2.80 2.53
C TYR A 214 -13.61 1.93 1.28
N GLN A 215 -14.08 0.68 1.29
CA GLN A 215 -13.96 -0.28 0.20
C GLN A 215 -14.39 0.25 -1.18
N LYS A 216 -15.37 1.18 -1.24
CA LYS A 216 -15.87 1.75 -2.51
C LYS A 216 -14.91 2.75 -3.16
N VAL A 217 -14.05 3.37 -2.36
CA VAL A 217 -13.09 4.38 -2.81
C VAL A 217 -11.64 3.90 -2.71
N LEU A 218 -11.41 2.75 -2.09
CA LEU A 218 -10.08 2.18 -1.87
C LEU A 218 -9.44 1.77 -3.20
N HIS A 219 -8.27 2.32 -3.50
CA HIS A 219 -7.47 2.02 -4.69
C HIS A 219 -6.25 1.16 -4.37
N SER A 220 -5.57 1.49 -3.31
CA SER A 220 -4.35 0.83 -2.85
C SER A 220 -4.18 1.00 -1.35
N LEU A 221 -3.25 0.24 -0.76
CA LEU A 221 -2.86 0.42 0.62
C LEU A 221 -1.35 0.65 0.71
N HIS A 222 -0.94 1.46 1.68
CA HIS A 222 0.38 1.28 2.30
C HIS A 222 0.22 0.31 3.46
N VAL A 223 0.83 -0.85 3.33
CA VAL A 223 0.94 -1.85 4.38
C VAL A 223 2.20 -1.54 5.16
N LYS A 224 2.01 -1.01 6.35
CA LYS A 224 3.05 -0.42 7.17
C LYS A 224 2.84 -0.85 8.62
N ASP A 225 3.89 -1.02 9.37
CA ASP A 225 3.81 -1.39 10.77
C ASP A 225 4.54 -0.38 11.65
N VAL A 226 4.10 -0.26 12.89
CA VAL A 226 4.59 0.78 13.79
C VAL A 226 4.73 0.25 15.20
N ARG A 227 5.91 0.48 15.81
CA ARG A 227 6.18 0.23 17.22
C ARG A 227 6.03 1.52 18.00
N GLN A 228 5.31 1.45 19.10
CA GLN A 228 5.28 2.55 20.04
C GLN A 228 6.59 2.55 20.84
N THR A 229 7.33 3.64 20.73
CA THR A 229 8.50 3.91 21.54
C THR A 229 8.26 5.26 22.19
N GLU A 230 8.12 5.29 23.54
CA GLU A 230 7.85 6.53 24.24
C GLU A 230 8.92 7.60 23.94
N PRO A 231 8.57 8.84 23.65
CA PRO A 231 7.20 9.37 23.45
C PRO A 231 6.69 9.33 22.00
N ARG A 232 7.29 8.54 21.11
CA ARG A 232 7.02 8.54 19.66
C ARG A 232 6.70 7.15 19.13
N TYR A 233 6.10 7.13 17.97
CA TYR A 233 5.99 5.92 17.14
C TYR A 233 7.24 5.79 16.24
N ARG A 234 7.62 4.55 15.96
CA ARG A 234 8.70 4.21 15.03
C ARG A 234 8.20 3.18 14.04
N PHE A 235 8.34 3.44 12.76
CA PHE A 235 8.05 2.45 11.73
C PHE A 235 9.05 1.30 11.80
N VAL A 236 8.54 0.10 11.62
CA VAL A 236 9.29 -1.16 11.69
C VAL A 236 8.85 -2.09 10.57
N GLU A 237 9.59 -3.18 10.38
CA GLU A 237 9.21 -4.21 9.44
C GLU A 237 7.85 -4.82 9.81
N LEU A 238 7.13 -5.32 8.81
CA LEU A 238 5.82 -5.94 9.02
C LEU A 238 5.90 -7.09 10.04
N GLY A 239 4.94 -7.14 10.94
CA GLY A 239 4.86 -8.11 12.01
C GLY A 239 5.76 -7.80 13.23
N GLN A 240 6.48 -6.67 13.22
CA GLN A 240 7.32 -6.23 14.33
C GLN A 240 6.69 -5.10 15.16
N GLY A 241 5.50 -4.65 14.77
CA GLY A 241 4.79 -3.53 15.39
C GLY A 241 3.48 -3.91 16.04
N LYS A 242 2.54 -2.98 16.06
CA LYS A 242 1.25 -3.07 16.75
C LYS A 242 0.04 -3.03 15.82
N VAL A 243 0.22 -2.77 14.52
CA VAL A 243 -0.89 -2.77 13.57
C VAL A 243 -1.40 -4.19 13.40
N ASN A 244 -2.69 -4.42 13.55
CA ASN A 244 -3.30 -5.73 13.31
C ASN A 244 -3.37 -6.02 11.80
N LEU A 245 -2.20 -6.34 11.22
CA LEU A 245 -2.07 -6.60 9.79
C LEU A 245 -2.82 -7.85 9.34
N GLU A 246 -2.93 -8.86 10.21
CA GLU A 246 -3.68 -10.09 9.89
C GLU A 246 -5.13 -9.76 9.58
N GLU A 247 -5.77 -8.94 10.40
CA GLU A 247 -7.16 -8.54 10.20
C GLU A 247 -7.30 -7.60 8.98
N VAL A 248 -6.33 -6.70 8.74
CA VAL A 248 -6.28 -5.87 7.53
C VAL A 248 -6.31 -6.76 6.29
N PHE A 249 -5.43 -7.76 6.20
CA PHE A 249 -5.36 -8.67 5.06
C PHE A 249 -6.59 -9.58 4.95
N ALA A 250 -7.14 -10.05 6.06
CA ALA A 250 -8.39 -10.81 6.08
C ALA A 250 -9.56 -9.99 5.50
N ASN A 251 -9.62 -8.69 5.83
CA ASN A 251 -10.64 -7.80 5.27
C ASN A 251 -10.41 -7.48 3.79
N LEU A 252 -9.14 -7.41 3.31
CA LEU A 252 -8.85 -7.33 1.87
C LEU A 252 -9.38 -8.56 1.11
N ASP A 253 -9.18 -9.76 1.67
CA ASP A 253 -9.71 -11.00 1.11
C ASP A 253 -11.25 -11.01 1.10
N LYS A 254 -11.86 -10.60 2.21
CA LYS A 254 -13.32 -10.53 2.38
C LYS A 254 -13.99 -9.62 1.34
N ILE A 255 -13.43 -8.46 1.06
CA ILE A 255 -13.96 -7.53 0.05
C ILE A 255 -13.48 -7.88 -1.37
N LYS A 256 -12.67 -8.93 -1.54
CA LYS A 256 -12.04 -9.32 -2.81
C LYS A 256 -11.32 -8.14 -3.46
N PHE A 257 -10.54 -7.44 -2.66
CA PHE A 257 -9.80 -6.25 -3.10
C PHE A 257 -8.97 -6.53 -4.34
N LYS A 258 -9.02 -5.62 -5.31
CA LYS A 258 -8.25 -5.69 -6.56
C LYS A 258 -7.40 -4.44 -6.68
N GLY A 259 -6.14 -4.54 -6.33
CA GLY A 259 -5.21 -3.42 -6.37
C GLY A 259 -3.86 -3.84 -5.81
N PHE A 260 -3.05 -2.87 -5.45
CA PHE A 260 -1.77 -3.11 -4.80
C PHE A 260 -1.86 -2.85 -3.29
N ALA A 261 -1.40 -3.82 -2.51
CA ALA A 261 -1.00 -3.63 -1.12
C ALA A 261 0.52 -3.40 -1.13
N ILE A 262 0.93 -2.15 -0.89
CA ILE A 262 2.31 -1.70 -1.06
C ILE A 262 2.98 -1.67 0.31
N VAL A 263 3.96 -2.51 0.53
CA VAL A 263 4.77 -2.47 1.76
C VAL A 263 5.58 -1.18 1.78
N GLU A 264 5.51 -0.46 2.88
CA GLU A 264 6.29 0.75 3.05
C GLU A 264 6.98 0.78 4.43
N LEU A 265 8.27 1.10 4.41
CA LEU A 265 9.09 1.35 5.58
C LEU A 265 9.94 2.60 5.30
N ASP A 266 9.70 3.68 6.05
CA ASP A 266 10.29 4.99 5.73
C ASP A 266 11.82 5.01 5.79
N ALA A 267 12.39 4.27 6.73
CA ALA A 267 13.82 4.14 6.91
C ALA A 267 14.17 2.81 7.59
N VAL A 268 15.41 2.40 7.48
CA VAL A 268 15.93 1.25 8.24
C VAL A 268 15.79 1.52 9.74
N PRO A 269 15.05 0.69 10.50
CA PRO A 269 14.70 1.01 11.88
C PRO A 269 15.83 0.80 12.87
N ASP A 270 16.73 -0.15 12.64
CA ASP A 270 17.74 -0.54 13.61
C ASP A 270 19.14 -0.53 12.98
N PRO A 271 20.20 -0.18 13.77
CA PRO A 271 21.58 -0.27 13.29
C PRO A 271 21.94 -1.69 12.81
N GLY A 272 22.77 -1.76 11.78
CA GLY A 272 23.25 -3.02 11.21
C GLY A 272 22.30 -3.69 10.22
N LYS A 273 21.06 -3.22 10.07
CA LYS A 273 20.14 -3.65 9.02
C LYS A 273 20.38 -2.90 7.71
N THR A 274 19.89 -3.45 6.62
CA THR A 274 19.87 -2.83 5.29
C THR A 274 18.44 -2.76 4.77
N PRO A 275 18.13 -1.90 3.78
CA PRO A 275 16.80 -1.90 3.14
C PRO A 275 16.39 -3.30 2.67
N LEU A 276 17.31 -4.04 2.05
CA LEU A 276 17.05 -5.41 1.59
C LEU A 276 16.70 -6.35 2.76
N SER A 277 17.47 -6.32 3.85
CA SER A 277 17.19 -7.20 5.00
C SER A 277 15.86 -6.86 5.68
N CYS A 278 15.47 -5.59 5.74
CA CYS A 278 14.15 -5.18 6.23
C CYS A 278 13.03 -5.68 5.31
N ALA A 279 13.24 -5.59 3.99
CA ALA A 279 12.26 -6.10 3.02
C ALA A 279 12.15 -7.64 3.08
N GLN A 280 13.24 -8.36 3.35
CA GLN A 280 13.23 -9.81 3.58
C GLN A 280 12.40 -10.16 4.83
N THR A 281 12.55 -9.43 5.93
CA THR A 281 11.75 -9.62 7.15
C THR A 281 10.27 -9.41 6.87
N SER A 282 9.91 -8.33 6.20
CA SER A 282 8.52 -8.05 5.81
C SER A 282 7.95 -9.12 4.87
N LYS A 283 8.74 -9.60 3.89
CA LYS A 283 8.35 -10.72 3.02
C LYS A 283 8.09 -12.00 3.81
N GLN A 284 8.95 -12.31 4.79
CA GLN A 284 8.80 -13.51 5.63
C GLN A 284 7.47 -13.47 6.39
N PHE A 285 7.11 -12.33 7.01
CA PHE A 285 5.80 -12.15 7.64
C PHE A 285 4.65 -12.37 6.65
N LEU A 286 4.72 -11.76 5.46
CA LEU A 286 3.69 -11.92 4.42
C LEU A 286 3.54 -13.37 3.97
N LYS A 287 4.64 -14.13 3.92
CA LYS A 287 4.64 -15.54 3.54
C LYS A 287 4.08 -16.43 4.66
N ASP A 288 4.57 -16.27 5.88
CA ASP A 288 4.30 -17.22 6.97
C ASP A 288 2.98 -16.91 7.67
N THR A 289 2.69 -15.64 7.92
CA THR A 289 1.50 -15.22 8.67
C THR A 289 0.32 -14.93 7.73
N ILE A 290 0.54 -14.13 6.69
CA ILE A 290 -0.53 -13.78 5.73
C ILE A 290 -0.74 -14.87 4.69
N GLN A 291 0.19 -15.81 4.58
CA GLN A 291 0.17 -16.90 3.61
C GLN A 291 0.03 -16.42 2.16
N TYR A 292 0.73 -15.29 1.85
CA TYR A 292 0.75 -14.77 0.50
C TYR A 292 1.62 -15.67 -0.40
N PRO A 293 1.10 -16.11 -1.56
CA PRO A 293 1.82 -17.02 -2.46
C PRO A 293 2.85 -16.23 -3.30
N PHE A 294 4.04 -16.00 -2.76
CA PHE A 294 5.16 -15.52 -3.58
C PHE A 294 5.57 -16.58 -4.59
N SER A 295 5.63 -16.19 -5.85
CA SER A 295 6.09 -17.04 -6.97
C SER A 295 7.57 -16.83 -7.23
#